data_994350a89772b67fbef41e7f0c453f14
#
_entry.id   994350a89772b67fbef41e7f0c453f14
#
_cell.length_a   1.000
_cell.length_b   1.000
_cell.length_c   1.000
_cell.angle_alpha   90.00
_cell.angle_beta   90.00
_cell.angle_gamma   90.00
#
_symmetry.space_group_name_H-M   'P 1'
#
loop_
_entity.id
_entity.type
_entity.pdbx_description
1 polymer ?
#
loop_
_entity_poly.entity_id
_entity_poly.type
_entity_poly.pdbx_seq_one_letter_code
_entity_poly.pdbx_strand_id
1 'polypeptide(L)'
;SPTQQEVLSALKRRLEQTXXXXXXXXXXLSKLSEGAFGTVYVAEAEGIPEYGTTTSVGKRLVAVKFLLPEASEKEKLDFQRDVRILAALEDRNIARVLGACCREEPYCVVMEYLEHGDLCQFLKTHITAEDAQAMPIGVKTLSFNCLIYMAAQIASGMRYLENLNFVHRDLATRNCLVGKAYHIKISDFGTDNELYACDYYKVDGTVPLPIRWMAWESIFLGKYTTKSDVWAFAVTLWEILNLGRRVPYEHLSNEEVVQSLRRLHRAADCTDASGENGCKENADNLFDNLPQPTACSKDIYDLMLDCWRREESERPTFREISMFLQRKNLGYAPTS
;
A
#
# COMPACT_ATOMS: atom_id res chain seq x y z
N SER A 1 16.82 14.07 -15.55
CA SER A 1 15.44 13.59 -15.64
C SER A 1 14.75 14.24 -16.83
N PRO A 2 13.78 13.58 -17.49
CA PRO A 2 13.11 14.17 -18.64
C PRO A 2 12.27 15.38 -18.22
N THR A 3 12.13 16.31 -19.16
CA THR A 3 11.29 17.47 -18.96
C THR A 3 9.82 17.05 -18.96
N GLN A 4 8.96 17.90 -18.40
CA GLN A 4 7.52 17.64 -18.42
C GLN A 4 6.99 17.47 -19.83
N GLN A 5 7.51 18.27 -20.77
CA GLN A 5 7.09 18.20 -22.16
C GLN A 5 7.50 16.85 -22.79
N GLU A 6 8.68 16.37 -22.48
CA GLU A 6 9.14 15.07 -23.00
C GLU A 6 8.30 13.94 -22.44
N VAL A 7 7.95 14.00 -21.15
CA VAL A 7 7.11 12.98 -20.54
C VAL A 7 5.72 13.00 -21.16
N LEU A 8 5.15 14.18 -21.36
CA LEU A 8 3.83 14.33 -21.97
C LEU A 8 3.82 13.77 -23.41
N SER A 9 4.87 14.06 -24.17
CA SER A 9 4.99 13.54 -25.54
C SER A 9 5.10 12.03 -25.55
N ALA A 10 5.89 11.48 -24.63
CA ALA A 10 6.04 10.02 -24.51
C ALA A 10 4.71 9.37 -24.11
N LEU A 11 3.98 9.98 -23.18
CA LEU A 11 2.68 9.47 -22.75
C LEU A 11 1.70 9.44 -23.92
N LYS A 12 1.59 10.54 -24.65
CA LYS A 12 0.69 10.61 -25.80
C LYS A 12 1.03 9.54 -26.83
N ARG A 13 2.31 9.37 -27.13
CA ARG A 13 2.76 8.38 -28.11
C ARG A 13 2.38 6.95 -27.66
N ARG A 14 2.59 6.65 -26.38
CA ARG A 14 2.30 5.31 -25.87
C ARG A 14 0.81 5.02 -25.83
N LEU A 15 0.01 5.99 -25.43
CA LEU A 15 -1.45 5.81 -25.41
C LEU A 15 -1.97 5.58 -26.83
N GLU A 16 -1.41 6.23 -27.81
CA GLU A 16 -1.78 6.02 -29.22
C GLU A 16 -1.43 4.60 -29.66
N GLN A 17 -0.33 4.07 -29.19
CA GLN A 17 0.13 2.74 -29.60
C GLN A 17 -0.67 1.63 -28.91
N THR A 18 -1.16 1.86 -27.74
CA THR A 18 -1.84 0.80 -26.99
C THR A 18 -3.30 0.65 -27.30
N UNK A 19 -3.48 1.39 -28.21
CA UNK A 19 -4.83 1.07 -28.45
C UNK A 19 -5.77 2.06 -28.65
N UNK A 20 -6.10 2.13 -28.22
CA UNK A 20 -7.12 2.91 -28.32
C UNK A 20 -6.63 4.24 -28.73
N UNK A 21 -6.65 4.22 -29.55
CA UNK A 21 -6.21 5.34 -30.06
C UNK A 21 -6.73 6.58 -29.50
N UNK A 22 -6.71 6.66 -28.76
CA UNK A 22 -7.24 7.87 -28.45
C UNK A 22 -6.19 8.86 -28.21
N UNK A 23 -6.48 9.66 -28.47
CA UNK A 23 -5.63 10.71 -28.27
C UNK A 23 -5.50 10.88 -26.82
N UNK A 24 -4.74 10.56 -26.54
CA UNK A 24 -4.56 10.73 -25.19
C UNK A 24 -4.13 12.11 -24.94
N UNK A 25 -4.69 12.47 -24.43
CA UNK A 25 -4.34 13.74 -24.08
C UNK A 25 -4.01 13.76 -22.66
N UNK A 26 -3.21 13.94 -22.50
CA UNK A 26 -2.88 14.15 -21.19
C UNK A 26 -2.90 15.60 -21.01
N UNK A 27 -3.59 15.69 -20.68
CA UNK A 27 -3.79 17.06 -20.48
C UNK A 27 -3.06 17.62 -19.35
N UNK A 28 -3.22 17.30 -18.56
CA UNK A 28 -2.65 17.81 -17.39
C UNK A 28 -1.63 16.80 -16.96
N LEU A 29 -0.60 17.08 -16.87
CA LEU A 29 0.46 16.23 -16.35
C LEU A 29 1.08 16.88 -15.12
N SER A 30 1.01 16.22 -14.00
CA SER A 30 1.64 16.66 -12.74
C SER A 30 2.62 15.58 -12.26
N LYS A 31 3.83 16.02 -11.86
CA LYS A 31 4.79 15.08 -11.29
C LYS A 31 4.35 14.70 -9.88
N LEU A 32 4.12 13.41 -9.66
CA LEU A 32 3.74 12.90 -8.34
C LEU A 32 4.98 12.65 -7.48
N SER A 33 5.98 12.01 -8.05
CA SER A 33 7.16 11.65 -7.27
C SER A 33 8.32 11.29 -8.18
N GLU A 34 9.51 11.32 -7.60
CA GLU A 34 10.73 10.89 -8.27
C GLU A 34 11.53 10.07 -7.26
N GLY A 35 11.79 8.82 -7.58
CA GLY A 35 12.47 7.91 -6.66
C GLY A 35 13.64 7.21 -7.28
N ALA A 36 14.24 6.30 -6.49
CA ALA A 36 15.45 5.58 -6.91
C ALA A 36 15.21 4.66 -8.12
N PHE A 37 13.98 4.19 -8.30
CA PHE A 37 13.65 3.20 -9.33
C PHE A 37 12.90 3.78 -10.51
N GLY A 38 12.57 5.07 -10.47
CA GLY A 38 11.84 5.68 -11.56
C GLY A 38 11.15 6.96 -11.16
N THR A 39 10.32 7.44 -12.06
CA THR A 39 9.58 8.68 -11.89
C THR A 39 8.11 8.40 -12.13
N VAL A 40 7.25 8.90 -11.24
CA VAL A 40 5.80 8.71 -11.35
C VAL A 40 5.13 10.06 -11.58
N TYR A 41 4.26 10.12 -12.57
CA TYR A 41 3.49 11.31 -12.92
C TYR A 41 2.00 11.00 -12.84
N VAL A 42 1.22 11.96 -12.37
CA VAL A 42 -0.24 11.87 -12.43
C VAL A 42 -0.71 12.75 -13.59
N ALA A 43 -1.60 12.20 -14.40
CA ALA A 43 -2.09 12.86 -15.59
C ALA A 43 -3.58 12.62 -15.77
N GLU A 44 -4.23 13.52 -16.51
CA GLU A 44 -5.56 13.28 -17.04
C GLU A 44 -5.41 12.72 -18.44
N ALA A 45 -6.04 11.59 -18.72
CA ALA A 45 -6.00 10.95 -20.03
C ALA A 45 -7.41 10.84 -20.59
N GLU A 46 -7.53 11.05 -21.89
CA GLU A 46 -8.80 10.89 -22.60
C GLU A 46 -8.71 9.68 -23.49
N GLY A 47 -9.87 9.07 -23.74
CA GLY A 47 -9.96 7.99 -24.70
C GLY A 47 -9.59 6.62 -24.17
N ILE A 48 -9.27 6.50 -22.88
CA ILE A 48 -9.00 5.19 -22.27
C ILE A 48 -10.36 4.62 -21.83
N PRO A 49 -10.76 3.43 -22.34
CA PRO A 49 -12.05 2.86 -21.94
C PRO A 49 -12.07 2.47 -20.47
N GLU A 50 -13.23 2.60 -19.86
CA GLU A 50 -13.42 2.05 -18.53
C GLU A 50 -13.49 0.54 -18.63
N TYR A 51 -13.10 -0.11 -17.53
CA TYR A 51 -13.13 -1.56 -17.46
C TYR A 51 -14.55 -2.07 -17.73
N GLY A 52 -14.63 -3.04 -18.62
CA GLY A 52 -15.91 -3.67 -18.94
C GLY A 52 -16.74 -2.93 -19.96
N THR A 53 -16.27 -1.80 -20.49
CA THR A 53 -16.98 -1.05 -21.52
C THR A 53 -16.10 -0.88 -22.73
N THR A 54 -16.74 -0.69 -23.89
CA THR A 54 -16.07 -0.39 -25.15
C THR A 54 -16.04 1.10 -25.47
N THR A 55 -16.78 1.91 -24.69
CA THR A 55 -16.85 3.34 -24.88
C THR A 55 -15.88 4.06 -23.95
N SER A 56 -15.13 5.00 -24.48
CA SER A 56 -14.27 5.84 -23.66
C SER A 56 -15.13 6.82 -22.87
N VAL A 57 -14.75 7.05 -21.60
CA VAL A 57 -15.50 7.92 -20.71
C VAL A 57 -14.65 9.16 -20.45
N GLY A 58 -14.72 10.12 -21.33
CA GLY A 58 -14.09 11.41 -21.14
C GLY A 58 -12.68 11.34 -20.54
N LYS A 59 -12.40 12.26 -19.63
CA LYS A 59 -11.08 12.32 -18.96
C LYS A 59 -11.08 11.46 -17.71
N ARG A 60 -9.96 10.77 -17.49
CA ARG A 60 -9.76 10.04 -16.24
C ARG A 60 -8.34 10.23 -15.75
N LEU A 61 -8.16 10.12 -14.44
CA LEU A 61 -6.84 10.20 -13.83
C LEU A 61 -6.07 8.90 -14.01
N VAL A 62 -4.80 9.04 -14.33
CA VAL A 62 -3.89 7.89 -14.45
C VAL A 62 -2.57 8.24 -13.77
N ALA A 63 -1.84 7.23 -13.36
CA ALA A 63 -0.46 7.36 -12.93
C ALA A 63 0.42 6.71 -13.98
N VAL A 64 1.48 7.41 -14.38
CA VAL A 64 2.43 6.89 -15.35
C VAL A 64 3.77 6.75 -14.64
N LYS A 65 4.27 5.53 -14.57
CA LYS A 65 5.55 5.23 -13.94
C LYS A 65 6.56 4.91 -15.02
N PHE A 66 7.66 5.67 -15.04
CA PHE A 66 8.73 5.51 -16.00
C PHE A 66 9.91 4.80 -15.37
N LEU A 67 10.50 3.88 -16.10
CA LEU A 67 11.77 3.31 -15.71
C LEU A 67 12.87 4.32 -16.03
N LEU A 68 13.88 4.40 -15.15
CA LEU A 68 14.98 5.33 -15.35
C LEU A 68 15.67 5.08 -16.67
N PRO A 69 16.09 6.15 -17.39
CA PRO A 69 16.71 5.96 -18.72
C PRO A 69 18.00 5.15 -18.69
N GLU A 70 18.74 5.23 -17.60
CA GLU A 70 20.02 4.53 -17.46
C GLU A 70 19.88 3.14 -16.84
N ALA A 71 18.66 2.58 -16.84
CA ALA A 71 18.43 1.25 -16.28
C ALA A 71 19.22 0.20 -17.05
N SER A 72 19.73 -0.79 -16.32
CA SER A 72 20.45 -1.91 -16.91
C SER A 72 19.51 -2.84 -17.67
N GLU A 73 20.07 -3.73 -18.46
CA GLU A 73 19.25 -4.73 -19.18
C GLU A 73 18.48 -5.62 -18.21
N LYS A 74 19.09 -5.96 -17.08
CA LYS A 74 18.41 -6.75 -16.05
C LYS A 74 17.22 -5.98 -15.47
N GLU A 75 17.40 -4.69 -15.21
CA GLU A 75 16.32 -3.86 -14.69
C GLU A 75 15.18 -3.73 -15.69
N LYS A 76 15.51 -3.65 -16.98
CA LYS A 76 14.50 -3.60 -18.04
C LYS A 76 13.70 -4.89 -18.11
N LEU A 77 14.38 -6.03 -18.01
CA LEU A 77 13.70 -7.34 -18.03
C LEU A 77 12.82 -7.52 -16.80
N ASP A 78 13.31 -7.08 -15.63
CA ASP A 78 12.52 -7.13 -14.40
C ASP A 78 11.28 -6.27 -14.52
N PHE A 79 11.41 -5.08 -15.11
CA PHE A 79 10.29 -4.17 -15.33
C PHE A 79 9.24 -4.82 -16.24
N GLN A 80 9.68 -5.42 -17.34
CA GLN A 80 8.77 -6.10 -18.28
C GLN A 80 8.01 -7.23 -17.59
N ARG A 81 8.71 -8.03 -16.81
CA ARG A 81 8.10 -9.15 -16.06
C ARG A 81 7.09 -8.63 -15.05
N ASP A 82 7.47 -7.60 -14.28
CA ASP A 82 6.61 -7.04 -13.25
C ASP A 82 5.34 -6.45 -13.86
N VAL A 83 5.46 -5.76 -14.99
CA VAL A 83 4.31 -5.20 -15.67
C VAL A 83 3.35 -6.31 -16.12
N ARG A 84 3.89 -7.41 -16.67
CA ARG A 84 3.03 -8.53 -17.09
C ARG A 84 2.28 -9.13 -15.93
N ILE A 85 2.95 -9.28 -14.78
CA ILE A 85 2.32 -9.82 -13.56
C ILE A 85 1.23 -8.87 -13.08
N LEU A 86 1.54 -7.58 -12.98
CA LEU A 86 0.58 -6.57 -12.51
C LEU A 86 -0.60 -6.44 -13.46
N ALA A 87 -0.38 -6.58 -14.76
CA ALA A 87 -1.44 -6.47 -15.76
C ALA A 87 -2.46 -7.60 -15.64
N ALA A 88 -2.07 -8.74 -15.05
CA ALA A 88 -2.97 -9.86 -14.85
C ALA A 88 -3.88 -9.69 -13.64
N LEU A 89 -3.56 -8.75 -12.75
CA LEU A 89 -4.37 -8.52 -11.55
C LEU A 89 -5.63 -7.74 -11.91
N GLU A 90 -6.76 -8.23 -11.43
CA GLU A 90 -8.05 -7.64 -11.76
C GLU A 90 -8.99 -7.81 -10.57
N ASP A 91 -9.13 -6.76 -9.77
CA ASP A 91 -10.00 -6.77 -8.61
C ASP A 91 -10.46 -5.34 -8.34
N ARG A 92 -11.66 -5.21 -7.76
CA ARG A 92 -12.22 -3.91 -7.44
C ARG A 92 -11.31 -3.06 -6.56
N ASN A 93 -10.53 -3.71 -5.69
CA ASN A 93 -9.71 -3.02 -4.69
C ASN A 93 -8.22 -3.09 -4.99
N ILE A 94 -7.86 -3.37 -6.25
CA ILE A 94 -6.47 -3.35 -6.71
C ILE A 94 -6.37 -2.38 -7.89
N ALA A 95 -5.40 -1.46 -7.83
CA ALA A 95 -5.17 -0.52 -8.92
C ALA A 95 -4.77 -1.29 -10.17
N ARG A 96 -5.41 -0.94 -11.28
CA ARG A 96 -5.32 -1.70 -12.51
C ARG A 96 -4.28 -1.12 -13.45
N VAL A 97 -3.56 -2.00 -14.15
CA VAL A 97 -2.69 -1.59 -15.26
C VAL A 97 -3.57 -1.33 -16.47
N LEU A 98 -3.47 -0.12 -17.02
CA LEU A 98 -4.27 0.30 -18.17
C LEU A 98 -3.49 0.18 -19.48
N GLY A 99 -2.17 0.22 -19.40
CA GLY A 99 -1.32 0.10 -20.57
C GLY A 99 0.15 0.16 -20.17
N ALA A 100 1.02 -0.14 -21.12
CA ALA A 100 2.45 -0.12 -20.84
C ALA A 100 3.23 -0.02 -22.13
N CYS A 101 4.48 0.45 -22.04
CA CYS A 101 5.44 0.36 -23.10
C CYS A 101 6.72 -0.27 -22.58
N CYS A 102 7.05 -1.45 -23.08
CA CYS A 102 8.20 -2.22 -22.65
C CYS A 102 9.10 -2.64 -23.81
N ARG A 103 8.91 -2.03 -24.99
CA ARG A 103 9.70 -2.37 -26.18
C ARG A 103 10.68 -1.29 -26.58
N GLU A 104 10.29 -0.04 -26.37
CA GLU A 104 11.12 1.13 -26.71
C GLU A 104 11.18 2.05 -25.52
N GLU A 105 12.31 2.73 -25.39
CA GLU A 105 12.43 3.75 -24.34
C GLU A 105 11.64 4.99 -24.71
N PRO A 106 11.08 5.70 -23.73
CA PRO A 106 11.12 5.37 -22.29
C PRO A 106 10.12 4.27 -21.93
N TYR A 107 10.59 3.28 -21.20
CA TYR A 107 9.72 2.23 -20.69
C TYR A 107 8.77 2.84 -19.65
N CYS A 108 7.49 2.47 -19.72
CA CYS A 108 6.53 3.02 -18.76
C CYS A 108 5.35 2.07 -18.58
N VAL A 109 4.66 2.28 -17.48
CA VAL A 109 3.39 1.60 -17.20
C VAL A 109 2.37 2.66 -16.80
N VAL A 110 1.15 2.52 -17.35
CA VAL A 110 0.04 3.42 -17.06
C VAL A 110 -0.94 2.68 -16.19
N MET A 111 -1.25 3.25 -15.03
CA MET A 111 -2.08 2.60 -14.02
C MET A 111 -3.20 3.52 -13.59
N GLU A 112 -4.25 2.93 -13.03
CA GLU A 112 -5.33 3.71 -12.42
C GLU A 112 -4.78 4.61 -11.32
N TYR A 113 -5.35 5.80 -11.21
CA TYR A 113 -5.12 6.71 -10.10
C TYR A 113 -6.47 7.26 -9.69
N LEU A 114 -6.69 7.43 -8.39
CA LEU A 114 -8.00 7.85 -7.91
C LEU A 114 -7.94 9.30 -7.42
N GLU A 115 -9.10 9.96 -7.46
CA GLU A 115 -9.18 11.42 -7.38
C GLU A 115 -8.68 12.01 -6.07
N HIS A 116 -8.76 11.27 -4.96
CA HIS A 116 -8.33 11.81 -3.66
C HIS A 116 -6.89 11.44 -3.30
N GLY A 117 -6.16 10.80 -4.23
CA GLY A 117 -4.76 10.48 -4.01
C GLY A 117 -4.54 9.37 -3.01
N ASP A 118 -3.38 9.39 -2.35
CA ASP A 118 -3.05 8.31 -1.43
C ASP A 118 -3.80 8.44 -0.10
N LEU A 119 -4.03 7.29 0.51
CA LEU A 119 -4.85 7.20 1.73
C LEU A 119 -4.21 7.92 2.92
N CYS A 120 -2.89 7.89 3.02
CA CYS A 120 -2.23 8.54 4.15
C CYS A 120 -2.50 10.04 4.15
N GLN A 121 -2.32 10.70 3.00
CA GLN A 121 -2.60 12.13 2.87
C GLN A 121 -4.09 12.41 3.05
N PHE A 122 -4.95 11.55 2.51
CA PHE A 122 -6.38 11.70 2.63
C PHE A 122 -6.81 11.69 4.10
N LEU A 123 -6.29 10.73 4.87
CA LEU A 123 -6.65 10.63 6.29
C LEU A 123 -6.22 11.88 7.07
N LYS A 124 -5.05 12.42 6.74
CA LYS A 124 -4.50 13.59 7.45
C LYS A 124 -5.36 14.83 7.28
N THR A 125 -6.18 14.90 6.22
CA THR A 125 -7.04 16.05 5.99
C THR A 125 -8.38 15.97 6.74
N HIS A 126 -8.56 14.94 7.55
CA HIS A 126 -9.83 14.69 8.26
C HIS A 126 -9.59 14.56 9.76
N ILE A 127 -10.68 14.66 10.53
CA ILE A 127 -10.70 14.36 11.97
C ILE A 127 -11.84 13.38 12.26
N THR A 128 -11.83 12.79 13.45
CA THR A 128 -12.91 11.89 13.84
C THR A 128 -14.18 12.70 14.10
N ALA A 129 -15.34 12.03 13.97
CA ALA A 129 -16.61 12.68 14.26
C ALA A 129 -16.70 13.16 15.70
N GLU A 130 -16.09 12.42 16.64
CA GLU A 130 -16.07 12.79 18.05
C GLU A 130 -15.28 14.08 18.28
N ASP A 131 -14.12 14.20 17.63
CA ASP A 131 -13.26 15.39 17.78
C ASP A 131 -13.87 16.61 17.08
N ALA A 132 -14.72 16.40 16.10
CA ALA A 132 -15.32 17.49 15.33
C ALA A 132 -16.21 18.39 16.18
N GLN A 133 -16.75 17.87 17.30
CA GLN A 133 -17.63 18.65 18.18
C GLN A 133 -16.91 19.85 18.80
N ALA A 134 -15.58 19.75 18.95
CA ALA A 134 -14.78 20.82 19.53
C ALA A 134 -14.11 21.71 18.49
N MET A 135 -14.44 21.51 17.20
CA MET A 135 -13.75 22.19 16.10
C MET A 135 -14.67 23.16 15.37
N PRO A 136 -14.09 24.13 14.62
CA PRO A 136 -14.91 25.06 13.83
C PRO A 136 -15.72 24.35 12.74
N ILE A 137 -16.76 25.03 12.30
CA ILE A 137 -17.62 24.56 11.22
C ILE A 137 -16.78 24.41 9.95
N GLY A 138 -17.03 23.32 9.21
CA GLY A 138 -16.38 23.08 7.92
C GLY A 138 -15.23 22.11 7.95
N VAL A 139 -14.89 21.59 9.14
CA VAL A 139 -13.86 20.54 9.25
C VAL A 139 -14.41 19.24 8.68
N LYS A 140 -13.61 18.58 7.85
CA LYS A 140 -14.00 17.28 7.28
C LYS A 140 -13.84 16.19 8.33
N THR A 141 -14.83 15.30 8.42
CA THR A 141 -14.84 14.25 9.43
C THR A 141 -14.95 12.87 8.79
N LEU A 142 -14.44 11.88 9.53
CA LEU A 142 -14.59 10.46 9.19
C LEU A 142 -15.10 9.73 10.43
N SER A 143 -16.17 8.98 10.25
CA SER A 143 -16.70 8.15 11.34
C SER A 143 -15.84 6.90 11.50
N PHE A 144 -15.94 6.27 12.66
CA PHE A 144 -15.27 4.99 12.89
C PHE A 144 -15.72 3.97 11.82
N ASN A 145 -17.03 3.94 11.53
CA ASN A 145 -17.54 3.01 10.53
C ASN A 145 -16.93 3.25 9.15
N CYS A 146 -16.68 4.51 8.80
CA CYS A 146 -16.02 4.83 7.54
C CYS A 146 -14.59 4.32 7.52
N LEU A 147 -13.86 4.47 8.64
CA LEU A 147 -12.49 3.96 8.74
C LEU A 147 -12.46 2.44 8.57
N ILE A 148 -13.40 1.75 9.21
CA ILE A 148 -13.50 0.29 9.07
C ILE A 148 -13.90 -0.10 7.64
N TYR A 149 -14.77 0.69 7.02
CA TYR A 149 -15.17 0.46 5.63
C TYR A 149 -13.96 0.50 4.68
N MET A 150 -13.08 1.48 4.89
CA MET A 150 -11.86 1.57 4.07
C MET A 150 -10.92 0.40 4.35
N ALA A 151 -10.75 0.05 5.63
CA ALA A 151 -9.89 -1.10 6.00
C ALA A 151 -10.43 -2.41 5.44
N ALA A 152 -11.76 -2.59 5.45
CA ALA A 152 -12.38 -3.80 4.92
C ALA A 152 -12.11 -3.96 3.42
N GLN A 153 -12.08 -2.84 2.69
CA GLN A 153 -11.76 -2.87 1.27
C GLN A 153 -10.31 -3.30 1.03
N ILE A 154 -9.40 -2.80 1.87
CA ILE A 154 -7.98 -3.21 1.79
C ILE A 154 -7.87 -4.72 2.05
N ALA A 155 -8.56 -5.20 3.08
CA ALA A 155 -8.55 -6.63 3.39
C ALA A 155 -9.12 -7.45 2.22
N SER A 156 -10.16 -6.93 1.57
CA SER A 156 -10.77 -7.61 0.42
C SER A 156 -9.79 -7.70 -0.76
N GLY A 157 -9.08 -6.61 -1.05
CA GLY A 157 -8.06 -6.62 -2.09
C GLY A 157 -6.92 -7.58 -1.76
N MET A 158 -6.50 -7.60 -0.50
CA MET A 158 -5.44 -8.50 -0.07
C MET A 158 -5.89 -9.96 -0.09
N ARG A 159 -7.16 -10.22 0.17
CA ARG A 159 -7.71 -11.57 0.04
C ARG A 159 -7.62 -12.06 -1.41
N TYR A 160 -7.90 -11.18 -2.35
CA TYR A 160 -7.73 -11.50 -3.77
C TYR A 160 -6.26 -11.85 -4.08
N LEU A 161 -5.31 -11.05 -3.59
CA LEU A 161 -3.89 -11.33 -3.79
C LEU A 161 -3.48 -12.64 -3.10
N GLU A 162 -4.00 -12.90 -1.91
CA GLU A 162 -3.73 -14.13 -1.18
C GLU A 162 -4.16 -15.35 -1.97
N ASN A 163 -5.34 -15.28 -2.61
CA ASN A 163 -5.84 -16.38 -3.44
C ASN A 163 -4.94 -16.67 -4.63
N LEU A 164 -4.19 -15.67 -5.09
CA LEU A 164 -3.25 -15.83 -6.20
C LEU A 164 -1.83 -16.14 -5.74
N ASN A 165 -1.62 -16.27 -4.43
CA ASN A 165 -0.29 -16.39 -3.83
C ASN A 165 0.62 -15.22 -4.24
N PHE A 166 0.03 -14.05 -4.42
CA PHE A 166 0.76 -12.84 -4.74
C PHE A 166 1.06 -12.08 -3.46
N VAL A 167 2.33 -11.78 -3.21
CA VAL A 167 2.76 -11.07 -2.01
C VAL A 167 3.07 -9.62 -2.38
N HIS A 168 2.44 -8.70 -1.68
CA HIS A 168 2.58 -7.27 -1.98
C HIS A 168 3.95 -6.73 -1.56
N ARG A 169 4.35 -7.02 -0.31
CA ARG A 169 5.64 -6.65 0.31
C ARG A 169 5.72 -5.23 0.86
N ASP A 170 4.82 -4.33 0.46
CA ASP A 170 4.90 -2.93 0.92
C ASP A 170 3.52 -2.35 1.18
N LEU A 171 2.66 -3.11 1.87
CA LEU A 171 1.32 -2.62 2.20
C LEU A 171 1.40 -1.57 3.32
N ALA A 172 0.81 -0.43 3.07
CA ALA A 172 0.76 0.72 3.98
C ALA A 172 -0.26 1.70 3.41
N THR A 173 -0.70 2.66 4.23
CA THR A 173 -1.66 3.64 3.73
C THR A 173 -1.10 4.47 2.57
N ARG A 174 0.20 4.73 2.55
CA ARG A 174 0.83 5.48 1.44
C ARG A 174 0.68 4.76 0.10
N ASN A 175 0.43 3.46 0.12
CA ASN A 175 0.28 2.65 -1.09
C ASN A 175 -1.16 2.32 -1.42
N CYS A 176 -2.12 2.99 -0.78
CA CYS A 176 -3.53 2.84 -1.11
C CYS A 176 -4.03 4.14 -1.71
N LEU A 177 -4.95 4.03 -2.66
CA LEU A 177 -5.57 5.18 -3.33
C LEU A 177 -7.02 5.30 -2.91
N VAL A 178 -7.51 6.54 -2.86
CA VAL A 178 -8.87 6.83 -2.43
C VAL A 178 -9.64 7.49 -3.57
N GLY A 179 -10.83 6.97 -3.85
CA GLY A 179 -11.72 7.53 -4.85
C GLY A 179 -13.05 7.95 -4.25
N LYS A 180 -14.04 8.10 -5.12
CA LYS A 180 -15.38 8.54 -4.73
C LYS A 180 -15.98 7.59 -3.71
N ALA A 181 -16.73 8.15 -2.76
CA ALA A 181 -17.44 7.38 -1.73
C ALA A 181 -16.48 6.44 -0.97
N TYR A 182 -15.27 6.92 -0.75
CA TYR A 182 -14.25 6.20 0.03
C TYR A 182 -13.86 4.86 -0.59
N HIS A 183 -13.93 4.75 -1.91
CA HIS A 183 -13.47 3.58 -2.64
C HIS A 183 -11.95 3.49 -2.51
N ILE A 184 -11.43 2.32 -2.16
CA ILE A 184 -9.99 2.11 -1.95
C ILE A 184 -9.46 1.14 -3.00
N LYS A 185 -8.29 1.48 -3.56
CA LYS A 185 -7.54 0.56 -4.41
C LYS A 185 -6.11 0.50 -3.91
N ILE A 186 -5.61 -0.72 -3.75
CA ILE A 186 -4.21 -0.95 -3.34
C ILE A 186 -3.30 -0.74 -4.53
N SER A 187 -2.20 -0.03 -4.32
CA SER A 187 -1.20 0.23 -5.34
C SER A 187 0.21 0.04 -4.75
N ASP A 188 1.23 0.57 -5.42
CA ASP A 188 2.61 0.45 -4.95
C ASP A 188 3.42 1.72 -5.16
N PHE A 189 2.76 2.89 -5.24
CA PHE A 189 3.46 4.14 -5.59
C PHE A 189 4.25 4.76 -4.45
N GLY A 190 4.01 4.34 -3.20
CA GLY A 190 4.64 4.98 -2.05
C GLY A 190 6.14 4.80 -1.99
N THR A 191 6.66 3.70 -2.52
CA THR A 191 8.09 3.41 -2.50
C THR A 191 8.90 4.45 -3.25
N ASP A 192 8.35 4.96 -4.36
CA ASP A 192 9.04 5.93 -5.21
C ASP A 192 8.72 7.37 -4.84
N ASN A 193 7.88 7.59 -3.84
CA ASN A 193 7.44 8.93 -3.46
C ASN A 193 8.38 9.50 -2.40
N GLU A 194 9.08 10.59 -2.75
CA GLU A 194 10.03 11.21 -1.82
C GLU A 194 9.36 11.77 -0.56
N LEU A 195 8.05 12.03 -0.61
CA LEU A 195 7.28 12.44 0.56
C LEU A 195 7.37 11.38 1.68
N TYR A 196 7.51 10.11 1.31
CA TYR A 196 7.55 8.99 2.25
C TYR A 196 8.95 8.37 2.37
N ALA A 197 9.99 9.12 2.00
CA ALA A 197 11.37 8.60 2.06
C ALA A 197 11.76 8.15 3.47
N CYS A 198 11.24 8.83 4.50
CA CYS A 198 11.56 8.50 5.89
C CYS A 198 10.97 7.16 6.35
N ASP A 199 10.02 6.63 5.61
CA ASP A 199 9.40 5.34 5.94
C ASP A 199 10.29 4.15 5.56
N TYR A 200 11.37 4.39 4.84
CA TYR A 200 12.26 3.34 4.33
C TYR A 200 13.65 3.52 4.90
N TYR A 201 14.23 2.42 5.38
CA TYR A 201 15.51 2.43 6.08
C TYR A 201 16.40 1.32 5.56
N LYS A 202 17.68 1.64 5.36
CA LYS A 202 18.67 0.65 4.89
C LYS A 202 19.27 -0.06 6.10
N VAL A 203 18.78 -1.27 6.37
CA VAL A 203 19.19 -2.04 7.54
C VAL A 203 20.65 -2.48 7.39
N ASP A 204 21.00 -3.01 6.22
CA ASP A 204 22.36 -3.48 5.95
C ASP A 204 23.07 -2.65 4.87
N GLY A 205 22.52 -1.48 4.58
CA GLY A 205 23.16 -0.49 3.74
C GLY A 205 22.91 -0.56 2.25
N THR A 206 22.09 -1.50 1.78
CA THR A 206 21.87 -1.63 0.34
C THR A 206 20.49 -1.25 -0.14
N VAL A 207 19.43 -1.84 0.44
CA VAL A 207 18.06 -1.65 -0.04
C VAL A 207 17.23 -0.98 1.04
N PRO A 208 16.51 0.10 0.70
CA PRO A 208 15.59 0.71 1.67
C PRO A 208 14.40 -0.21 1.95
N LEU A 209 14.12 -0.45 3.22
CA LEU A 209 13.05 -1.34 3.68
C LEU A 209 12.07 -0.59 4.57
N PRO A 210 10.76 -0.85 4.44
CA PRO A 210 9.75 -0.20 5.29
C PRO A 210 9.65 -0.91 6.65
N ILE A 211 10.72 -0.83 7.46
CA ILE A 211 10.89 -1.66 8.65
C ILE A 211 9.75 -1.53 9.65
N ARG A 212 9.12 -0.35 9.73
CA ARG A 212 8.05 -0.14 10.72
C ARG A 212 6.74 -0.85 10.35
N TRP A 213 6.65 -1.36 9.12
CA TRP A 213 5.50 -2.12 8.62
C TRP A 213 5.83 -3.61 8.46
N MET A 214 7.10 -4.00 8.61
CA MET A 214 7.56 -5.34 8.23
C MET A 214 7.54 -6.32 9.39
N ALA A 215 7.16 -7.55 9.08
CA ALA A 215 7.31 -8.68 10.00
C ALA A 215 8.80 -8.97 10.22
N TRP A 216 9.12 -9.52 11.41
CA TRP A 216 10.52 -9.82 11.75
C TRP A 216 11.17 -10.76 10.74
N GLU A 217 10.43 -11.77 10.26
CA GLU A 217 11.00 -12.75 9.32
C GLU A 217 11.36 -12.10 7.97
N SER A 218 10.66 -11.04 7.59
CA SER A 218 10.99 -10.34 6.35
C SER A 218 12.30 -9.57 6.50
N ILE A 219 12.51 -8.94 7.66
CA ILE A 219 13.73 -8.17 7.89
C ILE A 219 14.94 -9.07 8.01
N PHE A 220 14.85 -10.14 8.81
CA PHE A 220 16.03 -10.91 9.19
C PHE A 220 16.26 -12.17 8.34
N LEU A 221 15.19 -12.71 7.73
CA LEU A 221 15.30 -13.92 6.91
C LEU A 221 15.03 -13.64 5.43
N GLY A 222 14.61 -12.42 5.09
CA GLY A 222 14.21 -12.11 3.72
C GLY A 222 13.00 -12.92 3.27
N LYS A 223 12.17 -13.36 4.22
CA LYS A 223 11.04 -14.21 3.95
C LYS A 223 9.78 -13.38 3.80
N TYR A 224 9.16 -13.45 2.64
CA TYR A 224 7.94 -12.70 2.31
C TYR A 224 6.85 -13.68 1.93
N THR A 225 5.75 -13.63 2.66
CA THR A 225 4.59 -14.49 2.41
C THR A 225 3.32 -13.66 2.57
N THR A 226 2.17 -14.27 2.30
CA THR A 226 0.91 -13.59 2.58
C THR A 226 0.78 -13.29 4.06
N LYS A 227 1.43 -14.09 4.93
CA LYS A 227 1.38 -13.84 6.37
C LYS A 227 2.26 -12.67 6.79
N SER A 228 3.32 -12.36 6.06
CA SER A 228 4.06 -11.11 6.32
C SER A 228 3.26 -9.90 5.84
N ASP A 229 2.47 -10.04 4.76
CA ASP A 229 1.52 -9.01 4.35
C ASP A 229 0.43 -8.80 5.41
N VAL A 230 0.04 -9.87 6.11
CA VAL A 230 -0.95 -9.77 7.20
C VAL A 230 -0.41 -8.89 8.33
N TRP A 231 0.86 -9.07 8.70
CA TRP A 231 1.52 -8.19 9.68
C TRP A 231 1.42 -6.74 9.23
N ALA A 232 1.81 -6.48 7.97
CA ALA A 232 1.80 -5.12 7.44
C ALA A 232 0.37 -4.56 7.37
N PHE A 233 -0.62 -5.41 7.11
CA PHE A 233 -2.02 -4.98 7.10
C PHE A 233 -2.43 -4.43 8.46
N ALA A 234 -2.04 -5.09 9.54
CA ALA A 234 -2.40 -4.62 10.88
C ALA A 234 -1.74 -3.28 11.19
N VAL A 235 -0.51 -3.06 10.71
CA VAL A 235 0.12 -1.74 10.85
C VAL A 235 -0.67 -0.70 10.03
N THR A 236 -1.11 -1.08 8.85
CA THR A 236 -1.93 -0.21 8.00
C THR A 236 -3.25 0.14 8.68
N LEU A 237 -3.91 -0.84 9.30
CA LEU A 237 -5.13 -0.61 10.05
C LEU A 237 -4.88 0.34 11.23
N TRP A 238 -3.76 0.16 11.91
CA TRP A 238 -3.33 1.05 12.98
C TRP A 238 -3.17 2.48 12.47
N GLU A 239 -2.55 2.64 11.29
CA GLU A 239 -2.42 3.96 10.65
C GLU A 239 -3.79 4.58 10.39
N ILE A 240 -4.73 3.80 9.85
CA ILE A 240 -6.07 4.27 9.52
C ILE A 240 -6.77 4.77 10.79
N LEU A 241 -6.70 3.99 11.86
CA LEU A 241 -7.38 4.36 13.11
C LEU A 241 -6.71 5.52 13.84
N ASN A 242 -5.48 5.87 13.45
CA ASN A 242 -4.80 7.08 13.92
C ASN A 242 -4.87 8.23 12.91
N LEU A 243 -5.69 8.08 11.86
CA LEU A 243 -5.87 9.07 10.80
C LEU A 243 -4.56 9.47 10.13
N GLY A 244 -3.63 8.52 10.03
CA GLY A 244 -2.36 8.75 9.36
C GLY A 244 -1.43 9.72 10.07
N ARG A 245 -1.75 10.11 11.29
CA ARG A 245 -1.01 11.18 12.00
C ARG A 245 0.11 10.68 12.89
N ARG A 246 0.15 9.38 13.17
CA ARG A 246 1.18 8.81 14.03
C ARG A 246 2.04 7.84 13.22
N VAL A 247 3.35 7.96 13.43
CA VAL A 247 4.30 7.03 12.81
C VAL A 247 4.38 5.77 13.68
N PRO A 248 4.34 4.58 13.09
CA PRO A 248 4.48 3.37 13.90
C PRO A 248 5.80 3.41 14.68
N TYR A 249 5.73 3.13 15.99
CA TYR A 249 6.88 3.14 16.91
C TYR A 249 7.58 4.50 16.88
N GLU A 250 6.81 5.58 16.91
CA GLU A 250 7.37 6.92 16.72
C GLU A 250 8.39 7.30 17.80
N HIS A 251 8.30 6.67 18.97
CA HIS A 251 9.23 6.93 20.08
C HIS A 251 10.58 6.21 19.90
N LEU A 252 10.72 5.36 18.89
CA LEU A 252 11.93 4.59 18.64
C LEU A 252 12.64 5.08 17.38
N SER A 253 13.96 5.09 17.41
CA SER A 253 14.76 5.30 16.20
C SER A 253 14.68 4.07 15.31
N ASN A 254 15.14 4.20 14.07
CA ASN A 254 15.14 3.07 13.15
C ASN A 254 15.96 1.90 13.71
N GLU A 255 17.12 2.20 14.29
CA GLU A 255 17.98 1.17 14.92
C GLU A 255 17.25 0.48 16.06
N GLU A 256 16.51 1.25 16.86
CA GLU A 256 15.77 0.69 17.99
C GLU A 256 14.61 -0.19 17.52
N VAL A 257 13.95 0.18 16.42
CA VAL A 257 12.88 -0.66 15.83
C VAL A 257 13.49 -2.01 15.41
N VAL A 258 14.63 -1.97 14.70
CA VAL A 258 15.29 -3.20 14.24
C VAL A 258 15.67 -4.06 15.44
N GLN A 259 16.25 -3.45 16.49
CA GLN A 259 16.65 -4.21 17.67
C GLN A 259 15.46 -4.82 18.40
N SER A 260 14.35 -4.10 18.45
CA SER A 260 13.13 -4.59 19.06
C SER A 260 12.62 -5.84 18.34
N LEU A 261 12.61 -5.81 17.01
CA LEU A 261 12.16 -6.96 16.20
C LEU A 261 13.18 -8.10 16.26
N ARG A 262 14.46 -7.80 16.46
CA ARG A 262 15.50 -8.84 16.59
C ARG A 262 15.27 -9.76 17.79
N ARG A 263 14.59 -9.26 18.82
CA ARG A 263 14.23 -10.10 19.96
C ARG A 263 13.33 -11.26 19.54
N LEU A 264 12.41 -11.02 18.61
CA LEU A 264 11.54 -12.08 18.07
C LEU A 264 12.35 -13.10 17.28
N HIS A 265 13.36 -12.63 16.54
CA HIS A 265 14.25 -13.54 15.79
C HIS A 265 15.09 -14.40 16.73
N ARG A 266 15.63 -13.80 17.78
CA ARG A 266 16.43 -14.53 18.78
C ARG A 266 15.59 -15.57 19.53
N ALA A 267 14.33 -15.29 19.78
CA ALA A 267 13.43 -16.25 20.39
C ALA A 267 13.26 -17.49 19.53
N ALA A 268 13.27 -17.33 18.19
CA ALA A 268 13.23 -18.46 17.26
C ALA A 268 14.47 -19.34 17.41
N ASP A 269 15.65 -18.70 17.53
CA ASP A 269 16.91 -19.43 17.68
C ASP A 269 16.94 -20.23 18.97
N CYS A 270 16.40 -19.68 20.06
CA CYS A 270 16.36 -20.35 21.36
C CYS A 270 15.52 -21.62 21.33
N THR A 271 14.38 -21.60 20.64
CA THR A 271 13.52 -22.78 20.54
C THR A 271 14.18 -23.92 19.75
N ASP A 272 14.99 -23.60 18.77
CA ASP A 272 15.67 -24.60 17.96
C ASP A 272 16.83 -25.27 18.70
N ALA A 273 17.46 -24.57 19.61
CA ALA A 273 18.69 -25.06 20.28
C ALA A 273 18.42 -25.93 21.48
N SER A 274 17.37 -25.69 22.25
CA SER A 274 17.17 -26.35 23.53
C SER A 274 16.03 -27.35 23.57
N GLY A 275 15.11 -27.27 22.63
CA GLY A 275 13.93 -28.17 22.62
C GLY A 275 12.98 -27.98 23.79
N GLU A 276 13.23 -26.99 24.62
CA GLU A 276 12.37 -26.71 25.77
C GLU A 276 11.31 -25.67 25.39
N ASN A 277 10.09 -25.91 25.88
CA ASN A 277 8.92 -25.07 25.57
C ASN A 277 8.94 -23.72 26.29
N GLY A 278 9.96 -23.48 27.13
CA GLY A 278 9.98 -22.28 27.96
C GLY A 278 10.10 -20.97 27.21
N CYS A 279 10.74 -20.99 26.03
CA CYS A 279 10.93 -19.77 25.23
C CYS A 279 9.69 -19.41 24.40
N LYS A 280 8.85 -20.39 24.05
CA LYS A 280 7.70 -20.17 23.20
C LYS A 280 6.60 -19.33 23.87
N GLU A 281 6.39 -19.55 25.18
CA GLU A 281 5.33 -18.86 25.89
C GLU A 281 5.56 -17.35 26.02
N ASN A 282 6.82 -16.93 26.01
CA ASN A 282 7.18 -15.53 26.22
C ASN A 282 7.57 -14.81 24.92
N ALA A 283 7.59 -15.51 23.78
CA ALA A 283 8.08 -14.92 22.52
C ALA A 283 7.23 -13.73 22.09
N ASP A 284 5.91 -13.85 22.19
CA ASP A 284 5.01 -12.76 21.80
C ASP A 284 5.08 -11.59 22.77
N ASN A 285 5.53 -11.83 24.00
CA ASN A 285 5.66 -10.78 25.03
C ASN A 285 7.00 -10.05 24.97
N LEU A 286 7.95 -10.53 24.18
CA LEU A 286 9.26 -9.88 24.04
C LEU A 286 9.24 -8.63 23.18
N PHE A 287 8.16 -8.41 22.45
CA PHE A 287 8.04 -7.31 21.51
C PHE A 287 6.92 -6.37 21.98
N ASP A 288 7.23 -5.08 22.07
CA ASP A 288 6.24 -4.07 22.43
C ASP A 288 5.41 -3.73 21.20
N ASN A 289 4.22 -4.26 21.13
CA ASN A 289 3.30 -4.00 20.03
C ASN A 289 2.88 -2.54 19.99
N LEU A 290 2.43 -2.10 18.82
CA LEU A 290 1.85 -0.77 18.69
C LEU A 290 0.65 -0.64 19.65
N PRO A 291 0.47 0.52 20.28
CA PRO A 291 -0.60 0.68 21.28
C PRO A 291 -1.96 0.74 20.62
N GLN A 292 -2.99 0.41 21.38
CA GLN A 292 -4.37 0.50 20.92
C GLN A 292 -4.72 1.94 20.60
N PRO A 293 -5.16 2.24 19.38
CA PRO A 293 -5.59 3.61 19.05
C PRO A 293 -6.80 4.01 19.90
N THR A 294 -6.96 5.30 20.13
CA THR A 294 -8.01 5.82 21.00
C THR A 294 -9.41 5.38 20.54
N ALA A 295 -9.68 5.42 19.26
CA ALA A 295 -11.00 5.10 18.73
C ALA A 295 -11.17 3.62 18.40
N CYS A 296 -10.22 2.78 18.81
CA CYS A 296 -10.20 1.37 18.44
C CYS A 296 -10.89 0.51 19.49
N SER A 297 -11.84 -0.32 19.09
CA SER A 297 -12.50 -1.26 19.99
C SER A 297 -11.56 -2.40 20.35
N LYS A 298 -11.89 -3.09 21.43
CA LYS A 298 -11.05 -4.19 21.93
C LYS A 298 -10.92 -5.30 20.90
N ASP A 299 -12.00 -5.67 20.22
CA ASP A 299 -11.96 -6.80 19.28
C ASP A 299 -11.17 -6.45 18.02
N ILE A 300 -11.18 -5.21 17.59
CA ILE A 300 -10.33 -4.76 16.47
C ILE A 300 -8.86 -4.81 16.90
N TYR A 301 -8.55 -4.36 18.11
CA TYR A 301 -7.17 -4.41 18.59
C TYR A 301 -6.71 -5.86 18.79
N ASP A 302 -7.60 -6.74 19.25
CA ASP A 302 -7.26 -8.16 19.37
C ASP A 302 -6.91 -8.75 18.01
N LEU A 303 -7.62 -8.33 16.96
CA LEU A 303 -7.28 -8.73 15.59
C LEU A 303 -5.87 -8.27 15.21
N MET A 304 -5.54 -7.02 15.54
CA MET A 304 -4.19 -6.51 15.26
C MET A 304 -3.13 -7.36 15.98
N LEU A 305 -3.36 -7.67 17.24
CA LEU A 305 -2.41 -8.47 18.01
C LEU A 305 -2.22 -9.85 17.41
N ASP A 306 -3.29 -10.45 16.90
CA ASP A 306 -3.18 -11.74 16.20
C ASP A 306 -2.33 -11.62 14.94
N CYS A 307 -2.45 -10.50 14.22
CA CYS A 307 -1.66 -10.26 13.01
C CYS A 307 -0.17 -10.07 13.32
N TRP A 308 0.14 -9.66 14.55
CA TRP A 308 1.52 -9.42 14.97
C TRP A 308 2.12 -10.59 15.74
N ARG A 309 1.50 -11.76 15.67
CA ARG A 309 2.07 -12.93 16.32
C ARG A 309 3.41 -13.28 15.71
N ARG A 310 4.32 -13.75 16.56
CA ARG A 310 5.66 -14.12 16.10
C ARG A 310 5.60 -15.23 15.06
N GLU A 311 4.85 -16.28 15.34
CA GLU A 311 4.71 -17.41 14.41
C GLU A 311 3.74 -17.03 13.28
N GLU A 312 4.23 -17.01 12.05
CA GLU A 312 3.40 -16.62 10.93
C GLU A 312 2.18 -17.52 10.75
N SER A 313 2.32 -18.81 11.09
CA SER A 313 1.20 -19.74 10.97
C SER A 313 0.05 -19.42 11.93
N GLU A 314 0.33 -18.70 13.00
CA GLU A 314 -0.70 -18.30 13.99
C GLU A 314 -1.42 -17.03 13.61
N ARG A 315 -0.91 -16.28 12.63
CA ARG A 315 -1.58 -15.08 12.16
C ARG A 315 -2.80 -15.44 11.33
N PRO A 316 -3.85 -14.62 11.37
CA PRO A 316 -5.02 -14.93 10.54
C PRO A 316 -4.71 -14.79 9.06
N THR A 317 -5.55 -15.40 8.23
CA THR A 317 -5.50 -15.21 6.78
C THR A 317 -6.26 -13.95 6.40
N PHE A 318 -6.03 -13.44 5.19
CA PHE A 318 -6.82 -12.31 4.71
C PHE A 318 -8.28 -12.69 4.51
N ARG A 319 -8.55 -13.96 4.21
CA ARG A 319 -9.93 -14.42 4.15
C ARG A 319 -10.63 -14.20 5.49
N GLU A 320 -9.97 -14.59 6.58
CA GLU A 320 -10.52 -14.43 7.94
C GLU A 320 -10.64 -12.95 8.31
N ILE A 321 -9.62 -12.16 7.99
CA ILE A 321 -9.62 -10.72 8.29
C ILE A 321 -10.75 -10.02 7.53
N SER A 322 -10.88 -10.33 6.25
CA SER A 322 -11.92 -9.72 5.41
C SER A 322 -13.32 -10.02 5.94
N MET A 323 -13.56 -11.28 6.29
CA MET A 323 -14.86 -11.68 6.83
C MET A 323 -15.15 -10.98 8.16
N PHE A 324 -14.15 -10.88 9.02
CA PHE A 324 -14.31 -10.20 10.32
C PHE A 324 -14.67 -8.73 10.14
N LEU A 325 -13.93 -8.02 9.29
CA LEU A 325 -14.17 -6.60 9.09
C LEU A 325 -15.50 -6.34 8.38
N GLN A 326 -15.90 -7.21 7.46
CA GLN A 326 -17.20 -7.06 6.82
C GLN A 326 -18.34 -7.19 7.82
N ARG A 327 -18.21 -8.13 8.76
CA ARG A 327 -19.24 -8.28 9.82
C ARG A 327 -19.30 -7.03 10.71
N LYS A 328 -18.14 -6.45 11.02
CA LYS A 328 -18.07 -5.23 11.83
C LYS A 328 -18.73 -4.05 11.13
N ASN A 329 -18.82 -4.09 9.83
CA ASN A 329 -19.30 -2.98 9.02
C ASN A 329 -20.69 -3.21 8.43
N LEU A 330 -21.40 -4.25 8.89
CA LEU A 330 -22.72 -4.57 8.36
C LEU A 330 -23.67 -3.37 8.49
N GLY A 331 -24.42 -3.10 7.43
CA GLY A 331 -25.40 -2.03 7.43
C GLY A 331 -24.81 -0.65 7.14
N TYR A 332 -23.49 -0.52 7.08
CA TYR A 332 -22.89 0.76 6.76
C TYR A 332 -22.94 1.02 5.25
N ALA A 333 -23.35 2.22 4.87
CA ALA A 333 -23.30 2.67 3.49
C ALA A 333 -22.63 4.04 3.49
N PRO A 334 -21.59 4.24 2.69
CA PRO A 334 -20.92 5.53 2.69
C PRO A 334 -21.79 6.61 2.07
N THR A 335 -21.77 7.78 2.67
CA THR A 335 -22.35 8.98 2.10
C THR A 335 -21.22 9.79 1.50
N SER A 336 -21.32 10.07 0.21
CA SER A 336 -20.24 10.72 -0.54
C SER A 336 -19.90 12.12 -0.03
#